data_0b04b015d8625621d61f724f4106810e
#
_entry.id   0b04b015d8625621d61f724f4106810e
#
_cell.length_a   1.000
_cell.length_b   1.000
_cell.length_c   1.000
_cell.angle_alpha   90.00
_cell.angle_beta   90.00
_cell.angle_gamma   90.00
#
_symmetry.space_group_name_H-M   'P 1'
#
loop_
_entity.id
_entity.type
_entity.pdbx_description
1 polymer ?
#
loop_
_entity_poly.entity_id
_entity_poly.type
_entity_poly.pdbx_seq_one_letter_code
_entity_poly.pdbx_strand_id
1 'polypeptide(L)'
;MVRLVYFAWVRERIGLTQEDVALPADVLTIAGLIAWLATRGEAYAHAFEAGASIRAAIDKTHAKHGALITGAREIAFFPPMTGG
;
A
#
# COMPACT_ATOMS: atom_id res chain seq x y z
N MET A 1 0.82 12.40 9.04
CA MET A 1 0.38 11.00 8.90
C MET A 1 -0.32 10.80 7.59
N VAL A 2 -0.19 9.61 7.01
CA VAL A 2 -0.91 9.23 5.81
C VAL A 2 -1.91 8.13 6.15
N ARG A 3 -3.08 8.17 5.52
CA ARG A 3 -4.07 7.12 5.67
C ARG A 3 -3.80 6.04 4.63
N LEU A 4 -3.64 4.81 5.09
CA LEU A 4 -3.51 3.65 4.22
C LEU A 4 -4.85 2.93 4.20
N VAL A 5 -5.37 2.63 3.02
CA VAL A 5 -6.65 1.94 2.85
C VAL A 5 -6.40 0.63 2.12
N TYR A 6 -6.97 -0.44 2.63
CA TYR A 6 -6.72 -1.78 2.11
C TYR A 6 -8.02 -2.37 1.56
N PHE A 7 -7.94 -3.01 0.41
CA PHE A 7 -9.11 -3.59 -0.26
C PHE A 7 -8.91 -5.07 -0.56
N ALA A 8 -10.02 -5.78 -0.66
CA ALA A 8 -10.07 -7.17 -1.09
C ALA A 8 -9.11 -8.05 -0.29
N TRP A 9 -8.33 -8.92 -0.96
CA TRP A 9 -7.48 -9.85 -0.22
C TRP A 9 -6.31 -9.17 0.50
N VAL A 10 -5.93 -7.96 0.08
CA VAL A 10 -4.93 -7.17 0.84
C VAL A 10 -5.47 -6.86 2.23
N ARG A 11 -6.72 -6.38 2.29
CA ARG A 11 -7.41 -6.11 3.55
C ARG A 11 -7.54 -7.37 4.39
N GLU A 12 -7.93 -8.47 3.77
CA GLU A 12 -8.12 -9.73 4.49
C GLU A 12 -6.83 -10.25 5.10
N ARG A 13 -5.73 -10.14 4.38
CA ARG A 13 -4.43 -10.61 4.87
C ARG A 13 -3.88 -9.74 5.98
N ILE A 14 -4.04 -8.42 5.88
CA ILE A 14 -3.57 -7.49 6.92
C ILE A 14 -4.49 -7.52 8.13
N GLY A 15 -5.79 -7.66 7.92
CA GLY A 15 -6.77 -7.66 8.99
C GLY A 15 -7.30 -6.28 9.36
N LEU A 16 -6.98 -5.27 8.56
CA LEU A 16 -7.45 -3.89 8.76
C LEU A 16 -8.06 -3.35 7.48
N THR A 17 -9.09 -2.52 7.62
CA THR A 17 -9.67 -1.81 6.49
C THR A 17 -8.84 -0.59 6.14
N GLN A 18 -8.36 0.12 7.15
CA GLN A 18 -7.52 1.31 6.98
C GLN A 18 -6.75 1.58 8.25
N GLU A 19 -5.71 2.37 8.14
CA GLU A 19 -4.92 2.81 9.29
C GLU A 19 -4.18 4.10 8.95
N ASP A 20 -3.91 4.90 9.96
CA ASP A 20 -3.09 6.10 9.80
C ASP A 20 -1.69 5.78 10.27
N VAL A 21 -0.69 6.07 9.46
CA VAL A 21 0.69 5.76 9.79
C VAL A 21 1.61 6.96 9.57
N ALA A 22 2.65 7.04 10.40
CA ALA A 22 3.73 8.00 10.20
C ALA A 22 4.82 7.28 9.41
N LEU A 23 5.07 7.75 8.19
CA LEU A 23 6.07 7.11 7.33
C LEU A 23 7.49 7.56 7.66
N PRO A 24 8.47 6.64 7.59
CA PRO A 24 9.87 7.03 7.67
C PRO A 24 10.21 8.02 6.54
N ALA A 25 11.12 8.94 6.83
CA ALA A 25 11.48 9.98 5.87
C ALA A 25 12.09 9.45 4.58
N ASP A 26 12.67 8.24 4.62
CA ASP A 26 13.31 7.63 3.46
C ASP A 26 12.34 6.80 2.59
N VAL A 27 11.08 6.69 2.99
CA VAL A 27 10.05 6.03 2.19
C VAL A 27 9.45 7.07 1.27
N LEU A 28 9.83 7.03 -0.01
CA LEU A 28 9.52 8.11 -0.97
C LEU A 28 8.58 7.69 -2.10
N THR A 29 8.43 6.39 -2.35
CA THR A 29 7.63 5.88 -3.47
C THR A 29 6.66 4.81 -3.00
N ILE A 30 5.71 4.45 -3.89
CA ILE A 30 4.80 3.33 -3.63
C ILE A 30 5.60 2.05 -3.41
N ALA A 31 6.60 1.76 -4.26
CA ALA A 31 7.44 0.56 -4.10
C ALA A 31 8.15 0.55 -2.74
N GLY A 32 8.70 1.69 -2.35
CA GLY A 32 9.36 1.82 -1.05
C GLY A 32 8.38 1.62 0.10
N LEU A 33 7.16 2.13 -0.05
CA LEU A 33 6.12 1.96 0.96
C LEU A 33 5.72 0.49 1.10
N ILE A 34 5.54 -0.22 0.00
CA ILE A 34 5.22 -1.64 0.02
C ILE A 34 6.33 -2.42 0.73
N ALA A 35 7.59 -2.14 0.40
CA ALA A 35 8.73 -2.81 1.03
C ALA A 35 8.76 -2.53 2.53
N TRP A 36 8.50 -1.29 2.94
CA TRP A 36 8.47 -0.93 4.35
C TRP A 36 7.33 -1.61 5.09
N LEU A 37 6.13 -1.61 4.51
CA LEU A 37 4.98 -2.27 5.11
C LEU A 37 5.24 -3.76 5.33
N ALA A 38 5.89 -4.43 4.38
CA ALA A 38 6.21 -5.85 4.51
C ALA A 38 7.09 -6.16 5.72
N THR A 39 7.79 -5.16 6.27
CA THR A 39 8.64 -5.34 7.46
C THR A 39 7.88 -5.16 8.76
N ARG A 40 6.61 -4.75 8.73
CA ARG A 40 5.85 -4.41 9.94
C ARG A 40 5.29 -5.63 10.68
N GLY A 41 5.36 -6.80 10.09
CA GLY A 41 4.87 -8.02 10.72
C GLY A 41 4.50 -9.06 9.69
N GLU A 42 4.19 -10.26 10.17
CA GLU A 42 3.87 -11.38 9.28
C GLU A 42 2.64 -11.14 8.42
N ALA A 43 1.62 -10.49 8.96
CA ALA A 43 0.40 -10.20 8.21
C ALA A 43 0.71 -9.27 7.03
N TYR A 44 1.55 -8.27 7.26
CA TYR A 44 1.97 -7.36 6.20
C TYR A 44 2.87 -8.05 5.19
N ALA A 45 3.82 -8.85 5.67
CA ALA A 45 4.70 -9.59 4.78
C ALA A 45 3.88 -10.52 3.87
N HIS A 46 2.87 -11.19 4.42
CA HIS A 46 2.00 -12.05 3.65
C HIS A 46 1.17 -11.25 2.63
N ALA A 47 0.60 -10.11 3.06
CA ALA A 47 -0.22 -9.28 2.18
C ALA A 47 0.59 -8.74 0.99
N PHE A 48 1.85 -8.38 1.22
CA PHE A 48 2.69 -7.73 0.21
C PHE A 48 3.73 -8.65 -0.40
N GLU A 49 3.64 -9.96 -0.20
CA GLU A 49 4.59 -10.91 -0.80
C GLU A 49 4.55 -10.87 -2.33
N ALA A 50 3.40 -10.52 -2.91
CA ALA A 50 3.26 -10.33 -4.34
C ALA A 50 3.24 -8.83 -4.67
N GLY A 51 4.13 -8.06 -4.05
CA GLY A 51 4.11 -6.61 -4.12
C GLY A 51 4.05 -6.03 -5.53
N ALA A 52 4.74 -6.67 -6.48
CA ALA A 52 4.73 -6.20 -7.87
C ALA A 52 3.34 -6.26 -8.51
N SER A 53 2.46 -7.14 -8.02
CA SER A 53 1.10 -7.28 -8.52
C SER A 53 0.10 -6.34 -7.85
N ILE A 54 0.45 -5.79 -6.69
CA ILE A 54 -0.46 -4.93 -5.95
C ILE A 54 -0.53 -3.56 -6.61
N ARG A 55 -1.77 -3.08 -6.79
CA ARG A 55 -2.04 -1.78 -7.35
C ARG A 55 -2.19 -0.75 -6.25
N ALA A 56 -1.91 0.50 -6.58
CA ALA A 56 -2.03 1.59 -5.61
C ALA A 56 -2.72 2.80 -6.23
N ALA A 57 -3.38 3.58 -5.37
CA ALA A 57 -3.92 4.88 -5.74
C ALA A 57 -3.50 5.90 -4.69
N ILE A 58 -3.00 7.03 -5.14
CA ILE A 58 -2.63 8.16 -4.28
C ILE A 58 -3.73 9.19 -4.38
N ASP A 59 -4.34 9.52 -3.26
CA ASP A 59 -5.45 10.49 -3.21
C ASP A 59 -6.50 10.19 -4.29
N LYS A 60 -6.85 8.89 -4.40
CA LYS A 60 -7.87 8.37 -5.32
C LYS A 60 -7.46 8.37 -6.80
N THR A 61 -6.20 8.62 -7.09
CA THR A 61 -5.68 8.57 -8.47
C THR A 61 -4.71 7.40 -8.60
N HIS A 62 -4.90 6.54 -9.59
CA HIS A 62 -4.00 5.41 -9.83
C HIS A 62 -2.55 5.88 -9.91
N ALA A 63 -1.67 5.12 -9.29
CA ALA A 63 -0.25 5.46 -9.23
C ALA A 63 0.58 4.22 -9.52
N LYS A 64 1.67 4.41 -10.26
CA LYS A 64 2.63 3.35 -10.53
C LYS A 64 3.55 3.20 -9.31
N HIS A 65 4.23 2.07 -9.21
CA HIS A 65 5.11 1.78 -8.07
C HIS A 65 6.25 2.80 -7.91
N GLY A 66 6.69 3.42 -9.00
CA GLY A 66 7.71 4.46 -8.93
C GLY A 66 7.18 5.85 -8.55
N ALA A 67 5.87 6.02 -8.41
CA ALA A 67 5.29 7.32 -8.10
C ALA A 67 5.71 7.79 -6.71
N LEU A 68 5.97 9.10 -6.59
CA LEU A 68 6.32 9.70 -5.32
C LEU A 68 5.08 9.84 -4.43
N ILE A 69 5.24 9.57 -3.16
CA ILE A 69 4.15 9.67 -2.19
C ILE A 69 4.25 10.89 -1.29
N THR A 70 5.19 11.78 -1.57
CA THR A 70 5.37 13.01 -0.79
C THR A 70 4.09 13.84 -0.83
N GLY A 71 3.59 14.21 0.33
CA GLY A 71 2.37 15.01 0.43
C GLY A 71 1.07 14.24 0.27
N ALA A 72 1.13 12.94 0.05
CA ALA A 72 -0.08 12.14 -0.07
C ALA A 72 -0.85 12.11 1.25
N ARG A 73 -2.17 12.22 1.16
CA ARG A 73 -3.07 12.14 2.33
C ARG A 73 -3.59 10.74 2.52
N GLU A 74 -3.85 10.04 1.41
CA GLU A 74 -4.41 8.70 1.43
C GLU A 74 -3.75 7.87 0.35
N ILE A 75 -3.37 6.63 0.69
CA ILE A 75 -2.83 5.69 -0.28
C ILE A 75 -3.63 4.41 -0.15
N ALA A 76 -4.25 3.97 -1.24
CA ALA A 76 -5.03 2.75 -1.26
C ALA A 76 -4.23 1.64 -1.92
N PHE A 77 -4.37 0.42 -1.39
CA PHE A 77 -3.77 -0.78 -1.97
C PHE A 77 -4.86 -1.77 -2.30
N PHE A 78 -4.81 -2.33 -3.49
CA PHE A 78 -5.80 -3.27 -3.97
C PHE A 78 -5.16 -4.27 -4.93
N PRO A 79 -5.76 -5.46 -5.09
CA PRO A 79 -5.23 -6.45 -6.01
C PRO A 79 -5.43 -6.00 -7.46
N PRO A 80 -4.69 -6.59 -8.41
CA PRO A 80 -4.89 -6.28 -9.80
C PRO A 80 -6.31 -6.68 -10.24
N MET A 81 -6.91 -5.85 -11.07
CA MET A 81 -8.17 -6.18 -11.68
C MET A 81 -7.90 -7.25 -12.73
N THR A 82 -8.29 -8.45 -12.45
CA THR A 82 -8.26 -9.48 -13.47
C THR A 82 -9.45 -9.21 -14.37
N GLY A 83 -9.20 -8.89 -15.58
CA GLY A 83 -10.16 -8.51 -16.58
C GLY A 83 -11.44 -9.34 -16.63
N GLY A 84 -11.85 -9.60 -15.51
CA GLY A 84 -13.10 -10.29 -15.32
C GLY A 84 -14.14 -9.54 -15.99
#